data_80b1b09d2722a3678ab04c1a361e9074
#
_entry.id   80b1b09d2722a3678ab04c1a361e9074
#
_cell.length_a   1.000
_cell.length_b   1.000
_cell.length_c   1.000
_cell.angle_alpha   90.00
_cell.angle_beta   90.00
_cell.angle_gamma   90.00
#
_symmetry.space_group_name_H-M   'P 1'
#
loop_
_entity.id
_entity.type
_entity.pdbx_description
1 polymer ?
#
loop_
_entity_poly.entity_id
_entity_poly.type
_entity_poly.pdbx_seq_one_letter_code
_entity_poly.pdbx_strand_id
1 'polypeptide(L)'
;VGSIYLIRHGQASFGADDYDVLSPVGVEQAQVLGRHLADMGLVFDRCVAGDLRRQQHTASAAFDQYHALGLPVPALEVDCAFNEFDADAIIRALLPDLLTTEPEALEILRNAAQNRSEFQRIFALIIERWLAGTYDPPGLESWLGFVERVQSGLQRILEAADNTQKIAVFTSGGTITALLHLITRMPAAQAFELNWQIVNTSLNQLKFRGREVALASFNSHTHLQLLKAPQLITFR
;
A
#
# COMPACT_ATOMS: atom_id res chain seq x y z
N VAL A 1 6.70 24.03 1.68
CA VAL A 1 5.81 22.95 1.21
C VAL A 1 6.32 21.64 1.79
N GLY A 2 5.48 20.99 2.57
CA GLY A 2 5.79 19.69 3.15
C GLY A 2 5.69 18.55 2.14
N SER A 3 6.19 17.39 2.53
CA SER A 3 6.13 16.17 1.70
C SER A 3 5.70 14.97 2.54
N ILE A 4 4.80 14.17 1.98
CA ILE A 4 4.46 12.84 2.49
C ILE A 4 4.94 11.82 1.46
N TYR A 5 5.69 10.84 1.91
CA TYR A 5 6.15 9.72 1.10
C TYR A 5 5.36 8.48 1.47
N LEU A 6 4.40 8.11 0.63
CA LEU A 6 3.65 6.88 0.78
C LEU A 6 4.49 5.73 0.23
N ILE A 7 4.79 4.77 1.06
CA ILE A 7 5.67 3.65 0.74
C ILE A 7 4.87 2.36 0.85
N ARG A 8 4.77 1.62 -0.25
CA ARG A 8 4.19 0.29 -0.20
C ARG A 8 5.13 -0.66 0.55
N HIS A 9 4.60 -1.49 1.43
CA HIS A 9 5.38 -2.52 2.11
C HIS A 9 6.16 -3.42 1.13
N GLY A 10 7.23 -4.04 1.60
CA GLY A 10 7.98 -5.05 0.87
C GLY A 10 7.13 -6.28 0.54
N GLN A 11 7.62 -7.15 -0.34
CA GLN A 11 6.90 -8.37 -0.70
C GLN A 11 6.52 -9.17 0.54
N ALA A 12 5.24 -9.49 0.65
CA ALA A 12 4.72 -10.36 1.71
C ALA A 12 4.91 -11.85 1.37
N SER A 13 4.82 -12.70 2.38
CA SER A 13 4.99 -14.17 2.24
C SER A 13 3.73 -14.82 1.67
N PHE A 14 3.45 -14.58 0.39
CA PHE A 14 2.28 -15.12 -0.30
C PHE A 14 2.31 -16.65 -0.32
N GLY A 15 1.22 -17.26 0.12
CA GLY A 15 1.08 -18.72 0.19
C GLY A 15 1.69 -19.37 1.45
N ALA A 16 2.29 -18.59 2.36
CA ALA A 16 2.65 -19.05 3.69
C ALA A 16 1.45 -19.05 4.63
N ASP A 17 1.53 -19.79 5.75
CA ASP A 17 0.48 -19.82 6.79
C ASP A 17 0.22 -18.43 7.38
N ASP A 18 1.25 -17.58 7.41
CA ASP A 18 1.18 -16.20 7.85
C ASP A 18 1.58 -15.25 6.72
N TYR A 19 0.58 -14.73 6.05
CA TYR A 19 0.76 -13.76 4.96
C TYR A 19 1.31 -12.41 5.44
N ASP A 20 1.00 -12.00 6.68
CA ASP A 20 1.39 -10.69 7.21
C ASP A 20 2.87 -10.62 7.65
N VAL A 21 3.72 -11.38 7.00
CA VAL A 21 5.18 -11.39 7.20
C VAL A 21 5.87 -11.08 5.88
N LEU A 22 6.92 -10.26 5.92
CA LEU A 22 7.75 -10.05 4.73
C LEU A 22 8.46 -11.34 4.32
N SER A 23 8.50 -11.60 3.02
CA SER A 23 9.39 -12.60 2.45
C SER A 23 10.86 -12.14 2.59
N PRO A 24 11.84 -13.05 2.42
CA PRO A 24 13.24 -12.64 2.35
C PRO A 24 13.50 -11.55 1.29
N VAL A 25 12.84 -11.64 0.14
CA VAL A 25 12.87 -10.61 -0.92
C VAL A 25 12.29 -9.29 -0.41
N GLY A 26 11.18 -9.32 0.33
CA GLY A 26 10.57 -8.12 0.91
C GLY A 26 11.47 -7.42 1.91
N VAL A 27 12.20 -8.15 2.71
CA VAL A 27 13.21 -7.59 3.63
C VAL A 27 14.35 -6.94 2.85
N GLU A 28 14.87 -7.60 1.83
CA GLU A 28 15.90 -7.05 0.95
C GLU A 28 15.43 -5.76 0.26
N GLN A 29 14.22 -5.75 -0.28
CA GLN A 29 13.62 -4.56 -0.89
C GLN A 29 13.57 -3.38 0.09
N ALA A 30 13.18 -3.62 1.34
CA ALA A 30 13.11 -2.59 2.38
C ALA A 30 14.51 -2.06 2.76
N GLN A 31 15.51 -2.92 2.83
CA GLN A 31 16.90 -2.53 3.07
C GLN A 31 17.45 -1.68 1.93
N VAL A 32 17.21 -2.09 0.68
CA VAL A 32 17.60 -1.33 -0.52
C VAL A 32 16.93 0.04 -0.53
N LEU A 33 15.63 0.10 -0.20
CA LEU A 33 14.90 1.35 -0.07
C LEU A 33 15.56 2.27 0.98
N GLY A 34 15.81 1.76 2.18
CA GLY A 34 16.39 2.53 3.26
C GLY A 34 17.76 3.10 2.90
N ARG A 35 18.61 2.31 2.24
CA ARG A 35 19.91 2.77 1.75
C ARG A 35 19.76 3.87 0.71
N HIS A 36 18.85 3.68 -0.26
CA HIS A 36 18.60 4.67 -1.31
C HIS A 36 18.12 6.02 -0.74
N LEU A 37 17.17 5.99 0.20
CA LEU A 37 16.65 7.20 0.85
C LEU A 37 17.76 7.92 1.63
N ALA A 38 18.62 7.18 2.31
CA ALA A 38 19.76 7.73 3.03
C ALA A 38 20.80 8.35 2.05
N ASP A 39 21.12 7.68 0.95
CA ASP A 39 22.03 8.16 -0.08
C ASP A 39 21.50 9.45 -0.77
N MET A 40 20.18 9.60 -0.83
CA MET A 40 19.55 10.85 -1.28
C MET A 40 19.63 11.99 -0.24
N GLY A 41 20.12 11.73 0.96
CA GLY A 41 20.12 12.69 2.06
C GLY A 41 18.73 12.98 2.61
N LEU A 42 17.78 12.08 2.41
CA LEU A 42 16.41 12.25 2.86
C LEU A 42 16.28 11.83 4.34
N VAL A 43 16.09 12.82 5.20
CA VAL A 43 15.80 12.62 6.63
C VAL A 43 14.34 12.95 6.87
N PHE A 44 13.65 12.08 7.60
CA PHE A 44 12.23 12.24 7.92
C PHE A 44 12.05 12.87 9.31
N ASP A 45 11.08 13.78 9.41
CA ASP A 45 10.65 14.37 10.68
C ASP A 45 9.69 13.45 11.43
N ARG A 46 8.88 12.68 10.69
CA ARG A 46 7.93 11.70 11.23
C ARG A 46 7.90 10.44 10.39
N CYS A 47 7.59 9.33 11.05
CA CYS A 47 7.35 8.04 10.41
C CYS A 47 6.04 7.44 10.93
N VAL A 48 5.14 7.14 10.02
CA VAL A 48 3.85 6.52 10.30
C VAL A 48 3.76 5.19 9.57
N ALA A 49 3.15 4.20 10.18
CA ALA A 49 2.79 2.94 9.52
C ALA A 49 1.38 2.54 9.88
N GLY A 50 0.73 1.74 9.04
CA GLY A 50 -0.42 0.96 9.47
C GLY A 50 -0.02 -0.08 10.51
N ASP A 51 -1.03 -0.73 11.11
CA ASP A 51 -0.87 -1.71 12.18
C ASP A 51 -0.41 -3.10 11.68
N LEU A 52 -0.45 -3.34 10.37
CA LEU A 52 -0.06 -4.63 9.79
C LEU A 52 1.46 -4.85 9.93
N ARG A 53 1.85 -6.08 10.29
CA ARG A 53 3.26 -6.42 10.54
C ARG A 53 4.13 -6.17 9.32
N ARG A 54 3.67 -6.49 8.11
CA ARG A 54 4.40 -6.24 6.87
C ARG A 54 4.68 -4.75 6.63
N GLN A 55 3.79 -3.86 7.07
CA GLN A 55 3.98 -2.41 6.98
C GLN A 55 5.02 -1.93 7.98
N GLN A 56 4.91 -2.34 9.24
CA GLN A 56 5.84 -1.97 10.30
C GLN A 56 7.24 -2.58 10.07
N HIS A 57 7.32 -3.82 9.62
CA HIS A 57 8.60 -4.48 9.33
C HIS A 57 9.31 -3.81 8.15
N THR A 58 8.59 -3.36 7.13
CA THR A 58 9.19 -2.57 6.04
C THR A 58 9.83 -1.29 6.58
N ALA A 59 9.14 -0.58 7.47
CA ALA A 59 9.69 0.62 8.12
C ALA A 59 10.96 0.31 8.92
N SER A 60 10.93 -0.70 9.78
CA SER A 60 12.10 -1.06 10.60
C SER A 60 13.30 -1.49 9.76
N ALA A 61 13.11 -2.34 8.76
CA ALA A 61 14.18 -2.81 7.88
C ALA A 61 14.80 -1.67 7.04
N ALA A 62 13.98 -0.71 6.59
CA ALA A 62 14.48 0.48 5.90
C ALA A 62 15.29 1.38 6.84
N PHE A 63 14.80 1.63 8.05
CA PHE A 63 15.47 2.51 9.01
C PHE A 63 16.68 1.85 9.69
N ASP A 64 16.84 0.55 9.68
CA ASP A 64 18.08 -0.12 10.05
C ASP A 64 19.27 0.39 9.24
N GLN A 65 19.04 0.76 7.97
CA GLN A 65 20.08 1.36 7.12
C GLN A 65 20.44 2.79 7.58
N TYR A 66 19.47 3.55 8.09
CA TYR A 66 19.73 4.87 8.67
C TYR A 66 20.58 4.74 9.95
N HIS A 67 20.23 3.80 10.82
CA HIS A 67 21.03 3.53 12.04
C HIS A 67 22.46 3.14 11.69
N ALA A 68 22.66 2.26 10.69
CA ALA A 68 23.98 1.84 10.23
C ALA A 68 24.83 3.01 9.72
N LEU A 69 24.19 4.07 9.20
CA LEU A 69 24.83 5.28 8.68
C LEU A 69 24.89 6.43 9.71
N GLY A 70 24.41 6.22 10.93
CA GLY A 70 24.36 7.26 11.97
C GLY A 70 23.38 8.38 11.70
N LEU A 71 22.37 8.14 10.87
CA LEU A 71 21.32 9.11 10.56
C LEU A 71 20.18 9.05 11.59
N PRO A 72 19.51 10.17 11.87
CA PRO A 72 18.38 10.19 12.79
C PRO A 72 17.19 9.42 12.22
N VAL A 73 16.49 8.70 13.10
CA VAL A 73 15.27 7.96 12.78
C VAL A 73 14.16 8.44 13.73
N PRO A 74 13.02 8.91 13.20
CA PRO A 74 11.90 9.27 14.05
C PRO A 74 11.26 8.02 14.67
N ALA A 75 10.60 8.17 15.82
CA ALA A 75 9.81 7.10 16.40
C ALA A 75 8.68 6.69 15.46
N LEU A 76 8.42 5.39 15.39
CA LEU A 76 7.33 4.87 14.58
C LEU A 76 5.98 5.16 15.26
N GLU A 77 5.13 5.89 14.57
CA GLU A 77 3.73 6.11 14.92
C GLU A 77 2.88 5.04 14.19
N VAL A 78 1.97 4.39 14.89
CA VAL A 78 1.06 3.40 14.29
C VAL A 78 -0.33 3.99 14.19
N ASP A 79 -0.90 3.99 12.97
CA ASP A 79 -2.26 4.42 12.70
C ASP A 79 -2.98 3.39 11.81
N CYS A 80 -3.96 2.70 12.37
CA CYS A 80 -4.71 1.66 11.67
C CYS A 80 -5.53 2.20 10.47
N ALA A 81 -5.69 3.52 10.34
CA ALA A 81 -6.29 4.11 9.15
C ALA A 81 -5.52 3.78 7.87
N PHE A 82 -4.22 3.48 7.97
CA PHE A 82 -3.36 3.10 6.85
C PHE A 82 -3.26 1.58 6.63
N ASN A 83 -4.09 0.79 7.32
CA ASN A 83 -4.20 -0.64 7.05
C ASN A 83 -4.80 -0.89 5.67
N GLU A 84 -4.35 -1.98 5.04
CA GLU A 84 -4.98 -2.47 3.83
C GLU A 84 -6.45 -2.83 4.07
N PHE A 85 -7.28 -2.81 3.03
CA PHE A 85 -8.61 -3.41 3.09
C PHE A 85 -8.51 -4.93 3.28
N ASP A 86 -9.51 -5.51 3.93
CA ASP A 86 -9.58 -6.97 4.15
C ASP A 86 -10.07 -7.68 2.87
N ALA A 87 -9.12 -8.03 1.99
CA ALA A 87 -9.41 -8.72 0.74
C ALA A 87 -10.13 -10.06 0.96
N ASP A 88 -9.78 -10.79 2.00
CA ASP A 88 -10.41 -12.09 2.31
C ASP A 88 -11.86 -11.92 2.73
N ALA A 89 -12.17 -10.90 3.53
CA ALA A 89 -13.56 -10.58 3.90
C ALA A 89 -14.38 -10.16 2.68
N ILE A 90 -13.81 -9.34 1.80
CA ILE A 90 -14.47 -8.90 0.57
C ILE A 90 -14.73 -10.09 -0.36
N ILE A 91 -13.75 -10.95 -0.57
CA ILE A 91 -13.90 -12.17 -1.37
C ILE A 91 -15.02 -13.05 -0.80
N ARG A 92 -14.97 -13.36 0.50
CA ARG A 92 -16.00 -14.21 1.14
C ARG A 92 -17.40 -13.63 1.01
N ALA A 93 -17.52 -12.32 1.13
CA ALA A 93 -18.82 -11.64 1.08
C ALA A 93 -19.42 -11.58 -0.33
N LEU A 94 -18.58 -11.37 -1.36
CA LEU A 94 -19.03 -11.09 -2.73
C LEU A 94 -18.91 -12.31 -3.66
N LEU A 95 -18.16 -13.33 -3.29
CA LEU A 95 -17.99 -14.55 -4.08
C LEU A 95 -19.33 -15.28 -4.38
N PRO A 96 -20.28 -15.42 -3.44
CA PRO A 96 -21.55 -16.09 -3.73
C PRO A 96 -22.33 -15.46 -4.89
N ASP A 97 -22.35 -14.13 -4.99
CA ASP A 97 -22.95 -13.43 -6.11
C ASP A 97 -22.15 -13.64 -7.40
N LEU A 98 -20.84 -13.57 -7.34
CA LEU A 98 -19.98 -13.79 -8.49
C LEU A 98 -20.13 -15.19 -9.08
N LEU A 99 -20.33 -16.23 -8.25
CA LEU A 99 -20.49 -17.62 -8.69
C LEU A 99 -21.73 -17.81 -9.58
N THR A 100 -22.69 -16.91 -9.56
CA THR A 100 -23.85 -16.96 -10.45
C THR A 100 -23.48 -16.71 -11.93
N THR A 101 -22.42 -15.95 -12.17
CA THR A 101 -21.90 -15.60 -13.51
C THR A 101 -20.57 -16.26 -13.84
N GLU A 102 -19.77 -16.56 -12.83
CA GLU A 102 -18.42 -17.15 -12.92
C GLU A 102 -18.35 -18.41 -12.04
N PRO A 103 -18.93 -19.54 -12.47
CA PRO A 103 -19.02 -20.77 -11.64
C PRO A 103 -17.65 -21.33 -11.20
N GLU A 104 -16.59 -21.06 -11.97
CA GLU A 104 -15.23 -21.56 -11.71
C GLU A 104 -14.42 -20.64 -10.77
N ALA A 105 -14.99 -19.49 -10.35
CA ALA A 105 -14.28 -18.49 -9.58
C ALA A 105 -13.66 -19.04 -8.29
N LEU A 106 -14.36 -19.93 -7.60
CA LEU A 106 -13.85 -20.52 -6.36
C LEU A 106 -12.58 -21.36 -6.59
N GLU A 107 -12.56 -22.15 -7.67
CA GLU A 107 -11.41 -22.98 -8.02
C GLU A 107 -10.22 -22.10 -8.44
N ILE A 108 -10.47 -21.07 -9.24
CA ILE A 108 -9.45 -20.09 -9.66
C ILE A 108 -8.83 -19.42 -8.44
N LEU A 109 -9.63 -18.97 -7.46
CA LEU A 109 -9.13 -18.33 -6.24
C LEU A 109 -8.31 -19.31 -5.37
N ARG A 110 -8.72 -20.57 -5.29
CA ARG A 110 -7.95 -21.61 -4.56
C ARG A 110 -6.61 -21.92 -5.21
N ASN A 111 -6.51 -21.80 -6.53
CA ASN A 111 -5.32 -22.09 -7.33
C ASN A 111 -4.57 -20.80 -7.76
N ALA A 112 -4.69 -19.72 -7.00
CA ALA A 112 -4.13 -18.39 -7.31
C ALA A 112 -2.64 -18.41 -7.65
N ALA A 113 -1.86 -19.28 -6.98
CA ALA A 113 -0.42 -19.39 -7.22
C ALA A 113 -0.08 -20.03 -8.59
N GLN A 114 -0.98 -20.84 -9.16
CA GLN A 114 -0.76 -21.59 -10.39
C GLN A 114 -1.18 -20.79 -11.63
N ASN A 115 -2.20 -19.92 -11.52
CA ASN A 115 -2.70 -19.11 -12.61
C ASN A 115 -2.97 -17.66 -12.18
N ARG A 116 -1.92 -16.86 -12.22
CA ARG A 116 -1.96 -15.47 -11.76
C ARG A 116 -2.92 -14.61 -12.58
N SER A 117 -3.00 -14.81 -13.90
CA SER A 117 -3.83 -13.96 -14.76
C SER A 117 -5.31 -14.19 -14.49
N GLU A 118 -5.74 -15.45 -14.33
CA GLU A 118 -7.12 -15.80 -13.99
C GLU A 118 -7.48 -15.32 -12.57
N PHE A 119 -6.57 -15.46 -11.61
CA PHE A 119 -6.76 -14.90 -10.28
C PHE A 119 -6.98 -13.38 -10.34
N GLN A 120 -6.16 -12.65 -11.10
CA GLN A 120 -6.31 -11.21 -11.25
C GLN A 120 -7.64 -10.84 -11.90
N ARG A 121 -8.08 -11.60 -12.91
CA ARG A 121 -9.37 -11.41 -13.56
C ARG A 121 -10.53 -11.58 -12.58
N ILE A 122 -10.56 -12.65 -11.83
CA ILE A 122 -11.61 -12.92 -10.83
C ILE A 122 -11.58 -11.89 -9.70
N PHE A 123 -10.39 -11.56 -9.20
CA PHE A 123 -10.26 -10.56 -8.16
C PHE A 123 -10.73 -9.17 -8.63
N ALA A 124 -10.44 -8.79 -9.89
CA ALA A 124 -10.93 -7.55 -10.47
C ALA A 124 -12.47 -7.49 -10.52
N LEU A 125 -13.14 -8.60 -10.85
CA LEU A 125 -14.59 -8.66 -10.83
C LEU A 125 -15.19 -8.54 -9.43
N ILE A 126 -14.52 -9.08 -8.43
CA ILE A 126 -14.90 -8.91 -7.00
C ILE A 126 -14.74 -7.45 -6.58
N ILE A 127 -13.61 -6.84 -6.91
CA ILE A 127 -13.36 -5.44 -6.61
C ILE A 127 -14.37 -4.52 -7.30
N GLU A 128 -14.71 -4.78 -8.56
CA GLU A 128 -15.74 -4.02 -9.28
C GLU A 128 -17.07 -3.99 -8.50
N ARG A 129 -17.50 -5.15 -7.98
CA ARG A 129 -18.69 -5.25 -7.14
C ARG A 129 -18.57 -4.46 -5.84
N TRP A 130 -17.41 -4.55 -5.20
CA TRP A 130 -17.14 -3.80 -3.98
C TRP A 130 -17.16 -2.29 -4.21
N LEU A 131 -16.54 -1.81 -5.28
CA LEU A 131 -16.55 -0.39 -5.67
C LEU A 131 -17.96 0.12 -6.01
N ALA A 132 -18.79 -0.72 -6.61
CA ALA A 132 -20.17 -0.36 -6.97
C ALA A 132 -21.05 -0.16 -5.73
N GLY A 133 -20.76 -0.83 -4.61
CA GLY A 133 -21.49 -0.70 -3.35
C GLY A 133 -22.95 -1.15 -3.42
N THR A 134 -23.32 -1.95 -4.43
CA THR A 134 -24.70 -2.42 -4.63
C THR A 134 -25.07 -3.55 -3.68
N TYR A 135 -24.10 -4.19 -3.09
CA TYR A 135 -24.28 -5.28 -2.12
C TYR A 135 -23.18 -5.20 -1.06
N ASP A 136 -23.48 -4.50 0.03
CA ASP A 136 -22.61 -4.41 1.20
C ASP A 136 -23.24 -5.22 2.35
N PRO A 137 -22.83 -6.48 2.57
CA PRO A 137 -23.36 -7.26 3.69
C PRO A 137 -22.96 -6.63 5.03
N PRO A 138 -23.79 -6.79 6.08
CA PRO A 138 -23.47 -6.29 7.41
C PRO A 138 -22.10 -6.77 7.89
N GLY A 139 -21.29 -5.85 8.44
CA GLY A 139 -19.94 -6.16 8.96
C GLY A 139 -18.83 -6.11 7.94
N LEU A 140 -19.12 -5.98 6.65
CA LEU A 140 -18.10 -5.72 5.63
C LEU A 140 -17.79 -4.22 5.59
N GLU A 141 -16.49 -3.86 5.62
CA GLU A 141 -16.07 -2.50 5.31
C GLU A 141 -16.38 -2.21 3.83
N SER A 142 -17.25 -1.21 3.57
CA SER A 142 -17.54 -0.76 2.22
C SER A 142 -16.34 -0.02 1.62
N TRP A 143 -16.32 0.13 0.29
CA TRP A 143 -15.34 0.99 -0.37
C TRP A 143 -15.36 2.42 0.19
N LEU A 144 -16.54 3.00 0.36
CA LEU A 144 -16.68 4.35 0.93
C LEU A 144 -16.14 4.41 2.36
N GLY A 145 -16.45 3.42 3.20
CA GLY A 145 -15.94 3.34 4.57
C GLY A 145 -14.40 3.21 4.60
N PHE A 146 -13.82 2.42 3.70
CA PHE A 146 -12.38 2.32 3.54
C PHE A 146 -11.75 3.66 3.14
N VAL A 147 -12.30 4.34 2.14
CA VAL A 147 -11.84 5.66 1.69
C VAL A 147 -11.92 6.70 2.82
N GLU A 148 -13.04 6.73 3.56
CA GLU A 148 -13.21 7.63 4.71
C GLU A 148 -12.19 7.36 5.82
N ARG A 149 -11.91 6.08 6.11
CA ARG A 149 -10.89 5.68 7.09
C ARG A 149 -9.51 6.17 6.69
N VAL A 150 -9.11 5.95 5.44
CA VAL A 150 -7.82 6.40 4.90
C VAL A 150 -7.73 7.94 4.89
N GLN A 151 -8.80 8.61 4.48
CA GLN A 151 -8.88 10.07 4.50
C GLN A 151 -8.71 10.64 5.90
N SER A 152 -9.31 10.02 6.91
CA SER A 152 -9.16 10.43 8.31
C SER A 152 -7.69 10.33 8.77
N GLY A 153 -6.97 9.28 8.37
CA GLY A 153 -5.54 9.14 8.64
C GLY A 153 -4.71 10.25 8.01
N LEU A 154 -4.97 10.57 6.74
CA LEU A 154 -4.30 11.68 6.06
C LEU A 154 -4.59 13.02 6.76
N GLN A 155 -5.84 13.27 7.15
CA GLN A 155 -6.22 14.49 7.86
C GLN A 155 -5.47 14.65 9.19
N ARG A 156 -5.35 13.58 9.98
CA ARG A 156 -4.57 13.61 11.23
C ARG A 156 -3.11 13.96 10.99
N ILE A 157 -2.50 13.43 9.93
CA ILE A 157 -1.13 13.80 9.55
C ILE A 157 -1.05 15.29 9.25
N LEU A 158 -1.95 15.81 8.40
CA LEU A 158 -1.91 17.21 7.95
C LEU A 158 -2.19 18.20 9.08
N GLU A 159 -3.07 17.85 10.02
CA GLU A 159 -3.41 18.70 11.17
C GLU A 159 -2.25 18.83 12.18
N ALA A 160 -1.44 17.79 12.29
CA ALA A 160 -0.29 17.78 13.20
C ALA A 160 1.02 18.23 12.54
N ALA A 161 1.04 18.43 11.21
CA ALA A 161 2.28 18.67 10.47
C ALA A 161 2.53 20.16 10.21
N ASP A 162 3.78 20.55 10.33
CA ASP A 162 4.26 21.81 9.77
C ASP A 162 4.50 21.69 8.26
N ASN A 163 4.28 22.80 7.52
CA ASN A 163 4.38 22.84 6.07
C ASN A 163 5.80 22.63 5.50
N THR A 164 6.77 22.27 6.31
CA THR A 164 8.15 21.97 5.90
C THR A 164 8.55 20.54 6.17
N GLN A 165 7.72 19.80 6.90
CA GLN A 165 8.04 18.44 7.32
C GLN A 165 8.07 17.45 6.16
N LYS A 166 8.92 16.44 6.32
CA LYS A 166 9.01 15.25 5.49
C LYS A 166 8.54 14.06 6.31
N ILE A 167 7.48 13.43 5.86
CA ILE A 167 6.78 12.37 6.60
C ILE A 167 6.79 11.10 5.77
N ALA A 168 7.29 9.99 6.34
CA ALA A 168 7.19 8.68 5.72
C ALA A 168 5.91 7.98 6.21
N VAL A 169 5.17 7.36 5.29
CA VAL A 169 3.99 6.54 5.61
C VAL A 169 4.16 5.18 4.96
N PHE A 170 4.41 4.16 5.76
CA PHE A 170 4.53 2.77 5.31
C PHE A 170 3.15 2.11 5.33
N THR A 171 2.66 1.73 4.15
CA THR A 171 1.29 1.27 3.96
C THR A 171 1.19 0.20 2.88
N SER A 172 0.02 0.03 2.29
CA SER A 172 -0.32 -1.01 1.31
C SER A 172 -0.87 -0.42 0.01
N GLY A 173 -0.92 -1.26 -1.03
CA GLY A 173 -1.34 -0.83 -2.36
C GLY A 173 -2.75 -0.26 -2.42
N GLY A 174 -3.72 -0.88 -1.75
CA GLY A 174 -5.11 -0.38 -1.73
C GLY A 174 -5.24 0.95 -1.01
N THR A 175 -4.50 1.16 0.07
CA THR A 175 -4.48 2.45 0.77
C THR A 175 -3.89 3.56 -0.11
N ILE A 176 -2.79 3.28 -0.81
CA ILE A 176 -2.22 4.22 -1.79
C ILE A 176 -3.24 4.52 -2.88
N THR A 177 -3.93 3.50 -3.39
CA THR A 177 -4.99 3.64 -4.40
C THR A 177 -6.13 4.54 -3.92
N ALA A 178 -6.59 4.37 -2.68
CA ALA A 178 -7.62 5.23 -2.09
C ALA A 178 -7.16 6.69 -2.00
N LEU A 179 -5.90 6.94 -1.62
CA LEU A 179 -5.32 8.28 -1.58
C LEU A 179 -5.18 8.89 -2.99
N LEU A 180 -4.80 8.11 -3.99
CA LEU A 180 -4.77 8.56 -5.38
C LEU A 180 -6.17 8.97 -5.84
N HIS A 181 -7.18 8.15 -5.57
CA HIS A 181 -8.58 8.47 -5.87
C HIS A 181 -9.00 9.80 -5.24
N LEU A 182 -8.73 10.00 -3.95
CA LEU A 182 -9.07 11.21 -3.22
C LEU A 182 -8.36 12.46 -3.76
N ILE A 183 -7.06 12.38 -3.98
CA ILE A 183 -6.22 13.55 -4.28
C ILE A 183 -6.34 13.96 -5.74
N THR A 184 -6.38 13.00 -6.65
CA THR A 184 -6.45 13.28 -8.10
C THR A 184 -7.89 13.40 -8.61
N ARG A 185 -8.88 12.97 -7.81
CA ARG A 185 -10.31 12.88 -8.19
C ARG A 185 -10.57 11.92 -9.36
N MET A 186 -9.63 11.02 -9.65
CA MET A 186 -9.89 9.99 -10.66
C MET A 186 -10.97 9.02 -10.15
N PRO A 187 -11.78 8.46 -11.04
CA PRO A 187 -12.76 7.43 -10.66
C PRO A 187 -12.10 6.24 -9.96
N ALA A 188 -12.79 5.66 -8.97
CA ALA A 188 -12.28 4.56 -8.16
C ALA A 188 -11.82 3.37 -9.01
N ALA A 189 -12.56 3.01 -10.05
CA ALA A 189 -12.20 1.92 -10.96
C ALA A 189 -10.85 2.17 -11.64
N GLN A 190 -10.60 3.39 -12.11
CA GLN A 190 -9.32 3.76 -12.73
C GLN A 190 -8.17 3.77 -11.71
N ALA A 191 -8.43 4.25 -10.50
CA ALA A 191 -7.44 4.20 -9.41
C ALA A 191 -7.06 2.74 -9.10
N PHE A 192 -8.03 1.82 -9.08
CA PHE A 192 -7.77 0.39 -8.83
C PHE A 192 -6.98 -0.30 -9.94
N GLU A 193 -7.10 0.13 -11.19
CA GLU A 193 -6.23 -0.35 -12.26
C GLU A 193 -4.75 -0.01 -11.99
N LEU A 194 -4.49 1.16 -11.41
CA LEU A 194 -3.14 1.55 -10.98
C LEU A 194 -2.61 0.70 -9.84
N ASN A 195 -3.47 0.14 -8.99
CA ASN A 195 -3.06 -0.72 -7.87
C ASN A 195 -2.18 -1.91 -8.34
N TRP A 196 -2.47 -2.47 -9.51
CA TRP A 196 -1.69 -3.57 -10.09
C TRP A 196 -0.27 -3.17 -10.49
N GLN A 197 -0.02 -1.87 -10.66
CA GLN A 197 1.26 -1.31 -11.09
C GLN A 197 2.16 -0.90 -9.92
N ILE A 198 1.60 -0.80 -8.70
CA ILE A 198 2.35 -0.30 -7.55
C ILE A 198 3.35 -1.35 -7.09
N VAL A 199 4.63 -1.07 -7.29
CA VAL A 199 5.74 -1.96 -6.93
C VAL A 199 5.93 -1.99 -5.42
N ASN A 200 6.29 -3.16 -4.85
CA ASN A 200 6.68 -3.27 -3.45
C ASN A 200 7.85 -2.33 -3.15
N THR A 201 7.79 -1.61 -2.05
CA THR A 201 8.71 -0.55 -1.62
C THR A 201 8.77 0.68 -2.55
N SER A 202 7.85 0.81 -3.50
CA SER A 202 7.76 2.03 -4.30
C SER A 202 7.41 3.25 -3.46
N LEU A 203 7.89 4.41 -3.93
CA LEU A 203 7.65 5.73 -3.35
C LEU A 203 6.57 6.47 -4.15
N ASN A 204 5.59 7.00 -3.44
CA ASN A 204 4.55 7.84 -4.00
C ASN A 204 4.56 9.14 -3.20
N GLN A 205 5.01 10.24 -3.81
CA GLN A 205 5.22 11.48 -3.10
C GLN A 205 4.01 12.40 -3.23
N LEU A 206 3.54 12.88 -2.10
CA LEU A 206 2.57 13.95 -1.99
C LEU A 206 3.28 15.23 -1.53
N LYS A 207 2.86 16.36 -2.05
CA LYS A 207 3.21 17.69 -1.54
C LYS A 207 2.01 18.28 -0.83
N PHE A 208 2.24 18.97 0.30
CA PHE A 208 1.14 19.60 1.03
C PHE A 208 1.48 20.99 1.53
N ARG A 209 0.42 21.81 1.69
CA ARG A 209 0.44 23.09 2.38
C ARG A 209 -0.89 23.23 3.13
N GLY A 210 -0.85 23.20 4.45
CA GLY A 210 -2.06 23.08 5.25
C GLY A 210 -2.84 21.83 4.85
N ARG A 211 -4.08 22.00 4.43
CA ARG A 211 -4.94 20.89 3.98
C ARG A 211 -4.91 20.63 2.47
N GLU A 212 -4.22 21.47 1.72
CA GLU A 212 -4.05 21.26 0.28
C GLU A 212 -2.98 20.21 0.02
N VAL A 213 -3.33 19.19 -0.77
CA VAL A 213 -2.45 18.07 -1.10
C VAL A 213 -2.45 17.85 -2.60
N ALA A 214 -1.28 17.61 -3.17
CA ALA A 214 -1.10 17.29 -4.58
C ALA A 214 -0.17 16.08 -4.74
N LEU A 215 -0.45 15.24 -5.75
CA LEU A 215 0.44 14.16 -6.15
C LEU A 215 1.65 14.75 -6.88
N ALA A 216 2.85 14.45 -6.40
CA ALA A 216 4.11 14.91 -6.99
C ALA A 216 4.82 13.81 -7.79
N SER A 217 4.77 12.55 -7.33
CA SER A 217 5.28 11.39 -8.06
C SER A 217 4.52 10.12 -7.69
N PHE A 218 4.50 9.18 -8.62
CA PHE A 218 3.80 7.91 -8.47
C PHE A 218 4.72 6.74 -8.79
N ASN A 219 4.70 5.72 -7.95
CA ASN A 219 5.31 4.41 -8.20
C ASN A 219 6.81 4.45 -8.54
N SER A 220 7.56 5.39 -7.93
CA SER A 220 9.00 5.44 -8.11
C SER A 220 9.67 4.25 -7.42
N HIS A 221 10.40 3.45 -8.18
CA HIS A 221 11.15 2.28 -7.70
C HIS A 221 12.56 2.23 -8.29
N THR A 222 13.12 3.41 -8.53
CA THR A 222 14.47 3.58 -9.08
C THR A 222 15.54 2.86 -8.25
N HIS A 223 15.37 2.79 -6.93
CA HIS A 223 16.25 2.04 -6.04
C HIS A 223 16.37 0.56 -6.41
N LEU A 224 15.31 -0.06 -6.90
CA LEU A 224 15.32 -1.45 -7.38
C LEU A 224 15.85 -1.55 -8.81
N GLN A 225 15.49 -0.61 -9.66
CA GLN A 225 15.93 -0.58 -11.07
C GLN A 225 17.46 -0.43 -11.20
N LEU A 226 18.08 0.40 -10.36
CA LEU A 226 19.51 0.64 -10.36
C LEU A 226 20.34 -0.62 -10.05
N LEU A 227 19.77 -1.58 -9.32
CA LEU A 227 20.43 -2.85 -9.02
C LEU A 227 20.49 -3.82 -10.21
N LYS A 228 19.72 -3.55 -11.27
CA LYS A 228 19.57 -4.44 -12.44
C LYS A 228 19.18 -5.86 -12.04
N ALA A 229 18.38 -6.00 -10.98
CA ALA A 229 17.89 -7.23 -10.40
C ALA A 229 16.37 -7.32 -10.54
N PRO A 230 15.83 -7.73 -11.71
CA PRO A 230 14.39 -7.72 -12.00
C PRO A 230 13.58 -8.60 -11.03
N GLN A 231 14.19 -9.58 -10.39
CA GLN A 231 13.54 -10.40 -9.34
C GLN A 231 13.17 -9.59 -8.08
N LEU A 232 13.76 -8.43 -7.87
CA LEU A 232 13.41 -7.51 -6.79
C LEU A 232 12.23 -6.58 -7.15
N ILE A 233 11.76 -6.59 -8.38
CA ILE A 233 10.60 -5.79 -8.79
C ILE A 233 9.38 -6.69 -8.71
N THR A 234 8.62 -6.57 -7.63
CA THR A 234 7.46 -7.39 -7.34
C THR A 234 6.22 -6.55 -7.03
N PHE A 235 5.04 -7.17 -7.08
CA PHE A 235 3.75 -6.48 -7.02
C PHE A 235 2.79 -7.10 -5.98
N ARG A 236 3.32 -7.84 -4.99
CA ARG A 236 2.49 -8.57 -4.01
C ARG A 236 2.82 -8.19 -2.57
#